data_17f4f8e061b736f80bea3cb4407f7def
#
_entry.id   17f4f8e061b736f80bea3cb4407f7def
#
_cell.length_a   1.000
_cell.length_b   1.000
_cell.length_c   1.000
_cell.angle_alpha   90.00
_cell.angle_beta   90.00
_cell.angle_gamma   90.00
#
_symmetry.space_group_name_H-M   'P 1'
#
loop_
_entity.id
_entity.type
_entity.pdbx_description
1 polymer ?
#
loop_
_entity_poly.entity_id
_entity_poly.type
_entity_poly.pdbx_seq_one_letter_code
_entity_poly.pdbx_strand_id
1 'polypeptide(L)'
;MDLGDIMDVHAIQLNFADDMENEIPCPGKMIQTPDAERYIDLNNHVTAWYLEGSLDGRNWFMLEDKRKTEGDMPHDFLVWEEGKKIRQLRLTVIKVPYEQNPSISGFRVFGIGNGERPKKPVVKIKRISELDMMIDVKGRENPLENVVGYQILWGNSPDKLYHSWMVMGECKNHRVGALVKGQQYY
;
A
#
# COMPACT_ATOMS: atom_id res chain seq x y z
N MET A 1 -6.81 -11.18 -10.18
CA MET A 1 -5.36 -10.89 -10.38
C MET A 1 -4.59 -12.20 -10.32
N ASP A 2 -3.69 -12.46 -11.28
CA ASP A 2 -2.75 -13.60 -11.24
C ASP A 2 -1.35 -13.05 -10.91
N LEU A 3 -0.68 -13.64 -9.95
CA LEU A 3 0.65 -13.24 -9.51
C LEU A 3 1.76 -13.92 -10.35
N GLY A 4 1.37 -14.78 -11.29
CA GLY A 4 2.29 -15.51 -12.18
C GLY A 4 2.81 -16.82 -11.60
N ASP A 5 3.08 -16.87 -10.31
CA ASP A 5 3.51 -18.06 -9.57
C ASP A 5 2.88 -18.06 -8.17
N ILE A 6 3.08 -19.15 -7.43
CA ILE A 6 2.68 -19.23 -6.01
C ILE A 6 3.66 -18.37 -5.22
N MET A 7 3.14 -17.25 -4.69
CA MET A 7 3.88 -16.28 -3.91
C MET A 7 3.56 -16.42 -2.43
N ASP A 8 4.51 -16.04 -1.59
CA ASP A 8 4.30 -15.92 -0.15
C ASP A 8 3.87 -14.50 0.16
N VAL A 9 2.56 -14.30 0.31
CA VAL A 9 1.93 -12.98 0.46
C VAL A 9 1.78 -12.66 1.94
N HIS A 10 2.33 -11.53 2.36
CA HIS A 10 2.30 -11.05 3.75
C HIS A 10 1.36 -9.88 3.97
N ALA A 11 1.09 -9.09 2.94
CA ALA A 11 0.10 -8.02 3.05
C ALA A 11 -0.56 -7.71 1.71
N ILE A 12 -1.77 -7.17 1.80
CA ILE A 12 -2.52 -6.64 0.66
C ILE A 12 -3.07 -5.28 1.04
N GLN A 13 -2.81 -4.30 0.17
CA GLN A 13 -3.42 -2.97 0.24
C GLN A 13 -4.51 -2.87 -0.81
N LEU A 14 -5.69 -2.46 -0.37
CA LEU A 14 -6.84 -2.21 -1.23
C LEU A 14 -7.33 -0.78 -1.01
N ASN A 15 -7.41 -0.02 -2.09
CA ASN A 15 -7.93 1.34 -2.06
C ASN A 15 -9.06 1.45 -3.09
N PHE A 16 -10.24 1.79 -2.61
CA PHE A 16 -11.34 2.21 -3.46
C PHE A 16 -11.19 3.69 -3.81
N ALA A 17 -11.78 4.08 -4.90
CA ALA A 17 -11.92 5.47 -5.32
C ALA A 17 -13.38 5.74 -5.66
N ASP A 18 -13.76 7.00 -5.65
CA ASP A 18 -15.04 7.43 -6.16
C ASP A 18 -15.02 7.40 -7.69
N ASP A 19 -16.13 6.97 -8.27
CA ASP A 19 -16.35 6.98 -9.71
C ASP A 19 -17.44 7.99 -10.03
N MET A 20 -17.24 8.80 -11.08
CA MET A 20 -18.22 9.75 -11.58
C MET A 20 -18.68 10.77 -10.54
N GLU A 21 -17.81 11.24 -9.67
CA GLU A 21 -18.10 12.24 -8.61
C GLU A 21 -18.88 13.47 -9.11
N ASN A 22 -18.62 13.89 -10.34
CA ASN A 22 -19.27 15.07 -10.92
C ASN A 22 -20.70 14.80 -11.42
N GLU A 23 -21.08 13.54 -11.54
CA GLU A 23 -22.39 13.15 -12.08
C GLU A 23 -23.37 12.71 -10.97
N ILE A 24 -22.85 12.37 -9.80
CA ILE A 24 -23.65 11.95 -8.66
C ILE A 24 -23.87 13.15 -7.74
N PRO A 25 -25.13 13.58 -7.53
CA PRO A 25 -25.41 14.62 -6.56
C PRO A 25 -24.94 14.20 -5.19
N CYS A 26 -23.97 14.91 -4.63
CA CYS A 26 -23.48 14.62 -3.30
C CYS A 26 -24.57 14.90 -2.26
N PRO A 27 -25.17 13.90 -1.61
CA PRO A 27 -26.19 14.11 -0.60
C PRO A 27 -25.51 14.53 0.69
N GLY A 28 -25.30 15.81 0.87
CA GLY A 28 -24.62 16.30 2.05
C GLY A 28 -25.08 17.70 2.43
N LYS A 29 -24.57 18.17 3.54
CA LYS A 29 -24.77 19.54 3.98
C LYS A 29 -23.63 20.39 3.49
N MET A 30 -23.94 21.45 2.74
CA MET A 30 -22.95 22.45 2.39
C MET A 30 -22.59 23.27 3.64
N ILE A 31 -21.32 23.30 3.97
CA ILE A 31 -20.76 24.17 5.00
C ILE A 31 -19.99 25.28 4.29
N GLN A 32 -20.44 26.50 4.45
CA GLN A 32 -19.71 27.69 4.04
C GLN A 32 -18.72 28.09 5.13
N THR A 33 -17.46 28.17 4.76
CA THR A 33 -16.42 28.82 5.58
C THR A 33 -16.01 30.13 4.89
N PRO A 34 -15.37 31.10 5.58
CA PRO A 34 -14.93 32.35 4.94
C PRO A 34 -14.07 32.13 3.69
N ASP A 35 -13.38 31.01 3.61
CA ASP A 35 -12.38 30.76 2.56
C ASP A 35 -12.77 29.63 1.57
N ALA A 36 -13.82 28.85 1.87
CA ALA A 36 -14.22 27.74 1.02
C ALA A 36 -15.64 27.23 1.30
N GLU A 37 -16.29 26.74 0.27
CA GLU A 37 -17.50 25.93 0.37
C GLU A 37 -17.10 24.45 0.40
N ARG A 38 -17.58 23.70 1.40
CA ARG A 38 -17.35 22.26 1.52
C ARG A 38 -18.67 21.52 1.64
N TYR A 39 -18.77 20.46 0.87
CA TYR A 39 -19.80 19.46 1.07
C TYR A 39 -19.34 18.46 2.13
N ILE A 40 -20.17 18.23 3.15
CA ILE A 40 -19.96 17.18 4.13
C ILE A 40 -21.17 16.27 4.07
N ASP A 41 -20.95 15.04 3.67
CA ASP A 41 -21.96 14.01 3.78
C ASP A 41 -22.00 13.49 5.22
N LEU A 42 -23.17 13.60 5.85
CA LEU A 42 -23.42 13.14 7.21
C LEU A 42 -24.05 11.73 7.24
N ASN A 43 -24.33 11.16 6.08
CA ASN A 43 -24.86 9.82 6.02
C ASN A 43 -23.75 8.79 6.27
N ASN A 44 -24.14 7.69 6.86
CA ASN A 44 -23.22 6.56 6.99
C ASN A 44 -23.23 5.75 5.68
N HIS A 45 -22.06 5.62 5.07
CA HIS A 45 -21.86 4.81 3.88
C HIS A 45 -21.19 3.49 4.23
N VAL A 46 -21.32 2.52 3.34
CA VAL A 46 -20.75 1.19 3.53
C VAL A 46 -20.05 0.78 2.26
N THR A 47 -18.79 0.39 2.40
CA THR A 47 -18.01 -0.30 1.37
C THR A 47 -17.88 -1.76 1.77
N ALA A 48 -18.70 -2.63 1.16
CA ALA A 48 -18.77 -4.05 1.47
C ALA A 48 -18.16 -4.90 0.35
N TRP A 49 -17.27 -5.80 0.72
CA TRP A 49 -16.53 -6.65 -0.22
C TRP A 49 -16.01 -7.91 0.47
N TYR A 50 -15.48 -8.84 -0.31
CA TYR A 50 -14.67 -9.93 0.19
C TYR A 50 -13.54 -10.26 -0.78
N LEU A 51 -12.47 -10.82 -0.22
CA LEU A 51 -11.27 -11.18 -0.95
C LEU A 51 -10.97 -12.66 -0.76
N GLU A 52 -10.69 -13.34 -1.86
CA GLU A 52 -10.32 -14.74 -1.89
C GLU A 52 -8.97 -14.95 -2.54
N GLY A 53 -8.27 -15.96 -2.08
CA GLY A 53 -7.03 -16.46 -2.65
C GLY A 53 -7.18 -17.84 -3.26
N SER A 54 -6.34 -18.18 -4.22
CA SER A 54 -6.27 -19.51 -4.82
C SER A 54 -4.84 -19.86 -5.22
N LEU A 55 -4.51 -21.16 -5.16
CA LEU A 55 -3.25 -21.71 -5.66
C LEU A 55 -3.34 -22.17 -7.11
N ASP A 56 -4.53 -22.56 -7.57
CA ASP A 56 -4.76 -23.27 -8.82
C ASP A 56 -5.82 -22.62 -9.73
N GLY A 57 -6.44 -21.53 -9.25
CA GLY A 57 -7.53 -20.83 -9.93
C GLY A 57 -8.88 -21.55 -9.92
N ARG A 58 -8.98 -22.70 -9.26
CA ARG A 58 -10.20 -23.53 -9.15
C ARG A 58 -10.71 -23.56 -7.72
N ASN A 59 -9.83 -23.82 -6.78
CA ASN A 59 -10.13 -23.89 -5.36
C ASN A 59 -9.82 -22.52 -4.71
N TRP A 60 -10.85 -21.88 -4.14
CA TRP A 60 -10.75 -20.55 -3.55
C TRP A 60 -10.97 -20.63 -2.05
N PHE A 61 -10.18 -19.88 -1.29
CA PHE A 61 -10.28 -19.75 0.15
C PHE A 61 -10.38 -18.27 0.56
N MET A 62 -11.16 -18.02 1.60
CA MET A 62 -11.39 -16.68 2.10
C MET A 62 -10.13 -16.10 2.72
N LEU A 63 -9.75 -14.90 2.29
CA LEU A 63 -8.67 -14.11 2.88
C LEU A 63 -9.23 -13.06 3.84
N GLU A 64 -10.28 -12.36 3.41
CA GLU A 64 -10.96 -11.32 4.18
C GLU A 64 -12.43 -11.24 3.78
N ASP A 65 -13.31 -11.00 4.77
CA ASP A 65 -14.75 -10.88 4.56
C ASP A 65 -15.32 -9.63 5.23
N LYS A 66 -15.55 -8.61 4.43
CA LYS A 66 -16.15 -7.32 4.84
C LYS A 66 -17.60 -7.18 4.38
N ARG A 67 -18.31 -8.28 4.09
CA ARG A 67 -19.71 -8.24 3.63
C ARG A 67 -20.67 -7.70 4.68
N LYS A 68 -20.33 -7.83 5.96
CA LYS A 68 -21.15 -7.38 7.11
C LYS A 68 -20.60 -6.14 7.79
N THR A 69 -19.72 -5.40 7.12
CA THR A 69 -19.21 -4.14 7.69
C THR A 69 -20.33 -3.12 7.80
N GLU A 70 -20.31 -2.32 8.85
CA GLU A 70 -21.26 -1.23 9.08
C GLU A 70 -20.66 0.16 8.81
N GLY A 71 -19.39 0.20 8.42
CA GLY A 71 -18.65 1.44 8.18
C GLY A 71 -18.14 1.57 6.75
N ASP A 72 -17.84 2.78 6.36
CA ASP A 72 -17.14 3.07 5.14
C ASP A 72 -15.63 3.01 5.39
N MET A 73 -15.00 2.00 4.79
CA MET A 73 -13.55 1.81 4.84
C MET A 73 -13.01 1.68 3.40
N PRO A 74 -12.85 2.82 2.71
CA PRO A 74 -12.41 2.81 1.31
C PRO A 74 -10.94 2.41 1.17
N HIS A 75 -10.19 2.38 2.26
CA HIS A 75 -8.79 1.98 2.28
C HIS A 75 -8.58 0.89 3.33
N ASP A 76 -8.07 -0.24 2.90
CA ASP A 76 -7.80 -1.37 3.80
C ASP A 76 -6.38 -1.90 3.59
N PHE A 77 -5.78 -2.40 4.68
CA PHE A 77 -4.46 -2.98 4.68
C PHE A 77 -4.45 -4.27 5.49
N LEU A 78 -4.51 -5.38 4.77
CA LEU A 78 -4.52 -6.72 5.36
C LEU A 78 -3.08 -7.17 5.60
N VAL A 79 -2.79 -7.73 6.77
CA VAL A 79 -1.46 -8.20 7.15
C VAL A 79 -1.54 -9.63 7.71
N TRP A 80 -0.63 -10.48 7.27
CA TRP A 80 -0.45 -11.84 7.76
C TRP A 80 1.03 -12.07 8.11
N GLU A 81 1.34 -12.20 9.38
CA GLU A 81 2.73 -12.36 9.87
C GLU A 81 3.41 -13.60 9.30
N GLU A 82 2.70 -14.72 9.26
CA GLU A 82 3.23 -15.97 8.73
C GLU A 82 3.19 -16.07 7.20
N GLY A 83 2.56 -15.10 6.55
CA GLY A 83 2.32 -15.13 5.12
C GLY A 83 1.23 -16.13 4.71
N LYS A 84 0.81 -16.05 3.45
CA LYS A 84 -0.13 -16.97 2.82
C LYS A 84 0.34 -17.31 1.42
N LYS A 85 0.36 -18.58 1.07
CA LYS A 85 0.67 -19.03 -0.29
C LYS A 85 -0.52 -18.72 -1.19
N ILE A 86 -0.29 -17.87 -2.19
CA ILE A 86 -1.33 -17.40 -3.11
C ILE A 86 -0.71 -17.27 -4.50
N ARG A 87 -1.44 -17.74 -5.51
CA ARG A 87 -1.15 -17.47 -6.91
C ARG A 87 -2.15 -16.49 -7.50
N GLN A 88 -3.42 -16.65 -7.17
CA GLN A 88 -4.49 -15.83 -7.74
C GLN A 88 -5.32 -15.21 -6.63
N LEU A 89 -5.77 -13.98 -6.89
CA LEU A 89 -6.62 -13.20 -6.02
C LEU A 89 -7.92 -12.83 -6.74
N ARG A 90 -9.03 -12.93 -6.03
CA ARG A 90 -10.34 -12.50 -6.50
C ARG A 90 -10.99 -11.59 -5.48
N LEU A 91 -11.16 -10.33 -5.86
CA LEU A 91 -11.94 -9.35 -5.11
C LEU A 91 -13.36 -9.34 -5.65
N THR A 92 -14.33 -9.47 -4.76
CA THR A 92 -15.75 -9.31 -5.08
C THR A 92 -16.30 -8.14 -4.27
N VAL A 93 -16.75 -7.11 -4.96
CA VAL A 93 -17.37 -5.94 -4.36
C VAL A 93 -18.87 -6.13 -4.34
N ILE A 94 -19.49 -5.94 -3.17
CA ILE A 94 -20.93 -6.13 -2.95
C ILE A 94 -21.65 -4.79 -2.96
N LYS A 95 -21.04 -3.78 -2.31
CA LYS A 95 -21.63 -2.46 -2.18
C LYS A 95 -20.54 -1.41 -2.08
N VAL A 96 -20.76 -0.28 -2.69
CA VAL A 96 -20.00 0.96 -2.55
C VAL A 96 -20.94 2.12 -2.24
N PRO A 97 -20.46 3.23 -1.70
CA PRO A 97 -21.27 4.43 -1.49
C PRO A 97 -21.98 4.88 -2.77
N TYR A 98 -23.14 5.50 -2.61
CA TYR A 98 -23.95 6.12 -3.69
C TYR A 98 -24.38 5.20 -4.83
N GLU A 99 -24.29 3.88 -4.66
CA GLU A 99 -24.63 2.90 -5.71
C GLU A 99 -23.87 3.10 -7.02
N GLN A 100 -22.69 3.73 -6.93
CA GLN A 100 -21.82 3.95 -8.09
C GLN A 100 -21.11 2.66 -8.53
N ASN A 101 -20.42 2.71 -9.67
CA ASN A 101 -19.60 1.59 -10.10
C ASN A 101 -18.39 1.43 -9.18
N PRO A 102 -18.03 0.19 -8.81
CA PRO A 102 -16.81 -0.04 -8.04
C PRO A 102 -15.58 0.45 -8.79
N SER A 103 -14.87 1.39 -8.20
CA SER A 103 -13.61 1.89 -8.71
C SER A 103 -12.48 1.55 -7.76
N ILE A 104 -11.37 1.03 -8.28
CA ILE A 104 -10.21 0.62 -7.50
C ILE A 104 -9.02 1.49 -7.90
N SER A 105 -8.59 2.36 -6.99
CA SER A 105 -7.42 3.23 -7.20
C SER A 105 -6.08 2.54 -6.86
N GLY A 106 -6.13 1.47 -6.08
CA GLY A 106 -4.94 0.70 -5.76
C GLY A 106 -5.25 -0.70 -5.24
N PHE A 107 -4.62 -1.69 -5.85
CA PHE A 107 -4.61 -3.07 -5.36
C PHE A 107 -3.18 -3.56 -5.41
N ARG A 108 -2.51 -3.55 -4.26
CA ARG A 108 -1.10 -3.89 -4.12
C ARG A 108 -0.93 -5.11 -3.25
N VAL A 109 -0.06 -6.01 -3.70
CA VAL A 109 0.27 -7.26 -3.00
C VAL A 109 1.72 -7.21 -2.59
N PHE A 110 1.99 -7.48 -1.32
CA PHE A 110 3.33 -7.46 -0.73
C PHE A 110 3.67 -8.84 -0.20
N GLY A 111 4.89 -9.28 -0.43
CA GLY A 111 5.34 -10.58 0.02
C GLY A 111 6.81 -10.82 -0.29
N ILE A 112 7.24 -12.05 -0.12
CA ILE A 112 8.63 -12.48 -0.32
C ILE A 112 8.78 -13.43 -1.52
N GLY A 113 7.99 -13.19 -2.55
CA GLY A 113 8.03 -13.95 -3.80
C GLY A 113 7.62 -15.41 -3.58
N ASN A 114 8.43 -16.33 -4.08
CA ASN A 114 8.22 -17.77 -3.91
C ASN A 114 8.60 -18.32 -2.51
N GLY A 115 8.88 -17.44 -1.55
CA GLY A 115 9.20 -17.78 -0.17
C GLY A 115 10.68 -17.68 0.18
N GLU A 116 11.56 -17.40 -0.77
CA GLU A 116 12.95 -17.08 -0.49
C GLU A 116 13.10 -15.63 -0.06
N ARG A 117 13.48 -15.42 1.20
CA ARG A 117 13.73 -14.06 1.70
C ARG A 117 14.99 -13.48 1.05
N PRO A 118 14.94 -12.24 0.54
CA PRO A 118 16.13 -11.55 0.12
C PRO A 118 17.13 -11.46 1.28
N LYS A 119 18.41 -11.57 0.97
CA LYS A 119 19.46 -11.32 1.96
C LYS A 119 19.43 -9.86 2.40
N LYS A 120 19.77 -9.61 3.67
CA LYS A 120 19.84 -8.25 4.20
C LYS A 120 20.80 -7.41 3.35
N PRO A 121 20.36 -6.28 2.78
CA PRO A 121 21.23 -5.45 1.94
C PRO A 121 22.30 -4.74 2.78
N VAL A 122 23.42 -4.48 2.14
CA VAL A 122 24.47 -3.60 2.71
C VAL A 122 24.17 -2.18 2.27
N VAL A 123 23.83 -1.32 3.23
CA VAL A 123 23.49 0.07 2.98
C VAL A 123 24.70 0.94 3.29
N LYS A 124 25.05 1.84 2.36
CA LYS A 124 26.01 2.93 2.58
C LYS A 124 25.25 4.24 2.59
N ILE A 125 25.44 5.01 3.67
CA ILE A 125 24.86 6.34 3.82
C ILE A 125 26.01 7.33 3.85
N LYS A 126 25.90 8.39 3.02
CA LYS A 126 26.85 9.49 2.99
C LYS A 126 26.08 10.80 3.11
N ARG A 127 26.44 11.60 4.08
CA ARG A 127 25.95 12.99 4.17
C ARG A 127 26.56 13.81 3.04
N ILE A 128 25.73 14.51 2.27
CA ILE A 128 26.17 15.34 1.14
C ILE A 128 25.95 16.84 1.39
N SER A 129 25.03 17.17 2.30
CA SER A 129 24.82 18.53 2.79
C SER A 129 24.27 18.50 4.22
N GLU A 130 23.97 19.66 4.78
CA GLU A 130 23.30 19.75 6.10
C GLU A 130 21.87 19.18 6.08
N LEU A 131 21.24 19.16 4.91
CA LEU A 131 19.84 18.79 4.71
C LEU A 131 19.66 17.51 3.88
N ASP A 132 20.75 16.91 3.38
CA ASP A 132 20.67 15.81 2.42
C ASP A 132 21.64 14.67 2.75
N MET A 133 21.15 13.46 2.50
CA MET A 133 21.93 12.23 2.53
C MET A 133 21.86 11.51 1.20
N MET A 134 22.92 10.82 0.84
CA MET A 134 22.98 9.88 -0.27
C MET A 134 22.98 8.47 0.26
N ILE A 135 22.11 7.64 -0.31
CA ILE A 135 21.95 6.23 0.05
C ILE A 135 22.34 5.38 -1.15
N ASP A 136 23.26 4.45 -0.92
CA ASP A 136 23.62 3.39 -1.85
C ASP A 136 23.31 2.04 -1.20
N VAL A 137 22.54 1.21 -1.88
CA VAL A 137 22.32 -0.17 -1.50
C VAL A 137 23.22 -1.06 -2.33
N LYS A 138 24.14 -1.75 -1.70
CA LYS A 138 24.98 -2.75 -2.35
C LYS A 138 24.33 -4.12 -2.19
N GLY A 139 23.79 -4.62 -3.29
CA GLY A 139 23.03 -5.86 -3.29
C GLY A 139 23.51 -6.87 -4.33
N ARG A 140 24.83 -7.05 -4.52
CA ARG A 140 25.34 -8.13 -5.36
C ARG A 140 24.99 -9.55 -4.86
N GLU A 141 24.58 -9.65 -3.59
CA GLU A 141 24.15 -10.90 -2.99
C GLU A 141 22.66 -11.19 -3.18
N ASN A 142 21.90 -10.20 -3.67
CA ASN A 142 20.50 -10.33 -4.05
C ASN A 142 20.40 -10.04 -5.55
N PRO A 143 20.45 -11.07 -6.43
CA PRO A 143 20.23 -10.88 -7.86
C PRO A 143 18.90 -10.14 -8.08
N LEU A 144 18.87 -9.24 -9.04
CA LEU A 144 17.63 -8.49 -9.40
C LEU A 144 16.47 -9.41 -9.81
N GLU A 145 16.77 -10.65 -10.14
CA GLU A 145 15.77 -11.69 -10.40
C GLU A 145 14.82 -11.91 -9.22
N ASN A 146 15.32 -11.73 -7.97
CA ASN A 146 14.57 -11.96 -6.73
C ASN A 146 14.28 -10.67 -5.94
N VAL A 147 14.81 -9.52 -6.38
CA VAL A 147 14.64 -8.24 -5.72
C VAL A 147 14.18 -7.21 -6.74
N VAL A 148 12.94 -6.80 -6.68
CA VAL A 148 12.36 -5.80 -7.60
C VAL A 148 12.69 -4.37 -7.21
N GLY A 149 13.13 -4.13 -5.97
CA GLY A 149 13.47 -2.80 -5.47
C GLY A 149 13.69 -2.76 -3.96
N TYR A 150 13.83 -1.57 -3.45
CA TYR A 150 14.09 -1.29 -2.03
C TYR A 150 13.11 -0.24 -1.52
N GLN A 151 12.56 -0.48 -0.35
CA GLN A 151 11.83 0.54 0.38
C GLN A 151 12.77 1.17 1.40
N ILE A 152 13.04 2.45 1.25
CA ILE A 152 13.83 3.25 2.19
C ILE A 152 12.85 3.83 3.20
N LEU A 153 13.08 3.56 4.47
CA LEU A 153 12.32 4.12 5.58
C LEU A 153 13.24 4.98 6.43
N TRP A 154 12.76 6.12 6.90
CA TRP A 154 13.51 6.95 7.83
C TRP A 154 12.58 7.72 8.77
N GLY A 155 13.10 8.08 9.93
CA GLY A 155 12.38 8.81 10.94
C GLY A 155 13.23 9.21 12.12
N ASN A 156 12.59 9.67 13.19
CA ASN A 156 13.28 10.26 14.36
C ASN A 156 13.64 9.22 15.43
N SER A 157 13.15 7.99 15.31
CA SER A 157 13.57 6.87 16.16
C SER A 157 13.42 5.56 15.39
N PRO A 158 14.07 4.45 15.83
CA PRO A 158 13.94 3.15 15.18
C PRO A 158 12.48 2.66 15.07
N ASP A 159 11.62 3.03 16.04
CA ASP A 159 10.22 2.64 16.09
C ASP A 159 9.28 3.64 15.43
N LYS A 160 9.81 4.72 14.86
CA LYS A 160 9.04 5.83 14.30
C LYS A 160 9.63 6.28 12.97
N LEU A 161 9.56 5.40 11.97
CA LEU A 161 10.01 5.62 10.61
C LEU A 161 8.83 6.12 9.76
N TYR A 162 8.48 7.38 9.87
CA TYR A 162 7.29 7.97 9.25
C TYR A 162 7.42 8.27 7.76
N HIS A 163 8.64 8.32 7.27
CA HIS A 163 8.91 8.63 5.87
C HIS A 163 9.28 7.37 5.13
N SER A 164 8.83 7.26 3.91
CA SER A 164 9.18 6.13 3.05
C SER A 164 9.36 6.55 1.60
N TRP A 165 10.26 5.87 0.92
CA TRP A 165 10.44 5.99 -0.51
C TRP A 165 10.75 4.62 -1.13
N MET A 166 10.07 4.30 -2.24
CA MET A 166 10.31 3.07 -2.98
C MET A 166 11.26 3.35 -4.15
N VAL A 167 12.36 2.61 -4.21
CA VAL A 167 13.30 2.63 -5.34
C VAL A 167 13.17 1.30 -6.07
N MET A 168 12.71 1.33 -7.30
CA MET A 168 12.59 0.14 -8.14
C MET A 168 13.94 -0.18 -8.78
N GLY A 169 14.27 -1.47 -8.82
CA GLY A 169 15.56 -1.92 -9.35
C GLY A 169 16.74 -1.60 -8.42
N GLU A 170 17.86 -1.18 -8.99
CA GLU A 170 19.06 -0.84 -8.23
C GLU A 170 18.93 0.49 -7.49
N CYS A 171 19.30 0.51 -6.21
CA CYS A 171 19.35 1.73 -5.42
C CYS A 171 20.80 2.26 -5.39
N LYS A 172 21.13 3.13 -6.32
CA LYS A 172 22.42 3.82 -6.40
C LYS A 172 22.21 5.32 -6.36
N ASN A 173 23.03 6.00 -5.55
CA ASN A 173 23.01 7.46 -5.42
C ASN A 173 21.61 8.04 -5.15
N HIS A 174 20.78 7.32 -4.36
CA HIS A 174 19.47 7.82 -4.01
C HIS A 174 19.60 8.94 -2.97
N ARG A 175 19.08 10.13 -3.31
CA ARG A 175 19.11 11.29 -2.42
C ARG A 175 17.85 11.33 -1.55
N VAL A 176 18.05 11.36 -0.25
CA VAL A 176 17.04 11.72 0.74
C VAL A 176 17.31 13.15 1.17
N GLY A 177 16.39 14.05 0.86
CA GLY A 177 16.51 15.49 1.12
C GLY A 177 15.48 16.00 2.13
N ALA A 178 15.50 17.32 2.32
CA ALA A 178 14.63 18.04 3.25
C ALA A 178 14.75 17.56 4.71
N LEU A 179 15.94 17.09 5.10
CA LEU A 179 16.25 16.72 6.48
C LEU A 179 16.47 17.98 7.33
N VAL A 180 16.27 17.86 8.64
CA VAL A 180 16.46 18.96 9.58
C VAL A 180 17.92 18.96 10.07
N LYS A 181 18.56 20.12 10.02
CA LYS A 181 19.93 20.30 10.53
C LYS A 181 20.02 19.96 12.01
N GLY A 182 21.00 19.14 12.38
CA GLY A 182 21.24 18.73 13.77
C GLY A 182 20.30 17.63 14.29
N GLN A 183 19.30 17.22 13.53
CA GLN A 183 18.41 16.11 13.87
C GLN A 183 19.09 14.78 13.55
N GLN A 184 18.99 13.82 14.46
CA GLN A 184 19.36 12.42 14.22
C GLN A 184 18.20 11.71 13.50
N TYR A 185 18.55 10.96 12.48
CA TYR A 185 17.62 10.10 11.73
C TYR A 185 18.06 8.63 11.81
N TYR A 186 17.09 7.76 11.72
CA TYR A 186 17.25 6.31 11.73
C TYR A 186 16.71 5.71 10.45
#